data_62c21bed93d1ec14bcd04446b99fa840
#
_entry.id   62c21bed93d1ec14bcd04446b99fa840
#
_cell.length_a   1.000
_cell.length_b   1.000
_cell.length_c   1.000
_cell.angle_alpha   90.00
_cell.angle_beta   90.00
_cell.angle_gamma   90.00
#
_symmetry.space_group_name_H-M   'P 1'
#
loop_
_entity.id
_entity.type
_entity.pdbx_description
1 polymer ?
#
loop_
_entity_poly.entity_id
_entity_poly.type
_entity_poly.pdbx_seq_one_letter_code
_entity_poly.pdbx_strand_id
1 'polypeptide(L)'
;MGKGTRVALAACLAMAALPLMAPPLMAQGLTSSALKGLDSKAPIDVDADRIDVLDQENQAIFTGNVRVRQGSLTLESERMKVAYTRPASGDPVVQRIDADGNVRITTPSEHATSRFGIYDVDRRLLTLVGGVVLVQGSTRIEGNRLVIDIGSGRSTLDGQSSTGQPGARVSGRFAVPDRSD
;
A
#
# COMPACT_ATOMS: atom_id res chain seq x y z
N MET A 1 17.77 85.48 -28.54
CA MET A 1 16.49 85.30 -29.22
C MET A 1 16.22 83.79 -29.25
N GLY A 2 15.10 83.32 -28.77
CA GLY A 2 14.70 81.94 -28.94
C GLY A 2 14.06 81.34 -27.69
N LYS A 3 12.80 81.40 -27.70
CA LYS A 3 11.74 81.14 -26.77
C LYS A 3 11.78 79.74 -26.17
N GLY A 4 11.54 79.69 -24.88
CA GLY A 4 11.28 78.45 -24.17
C GLY A 4 9.89 77.78 -24.49
N THR A 5 9.87 76.53 -24.39
CA THR A 5 8.57 75.80 -24.31
C THR A 5 8.68 74.81 -23.14
N ARG A 6 7.84 75.07 -22.13
CA ARG A 6 7.65 74.19 -21.00
C ARG A 6 6.75 73.00 -21.45
N VAL A 7 7.26 71.80 -21.35
CA VAL A 7 6.44 70.57 -21.51
C VAL A 7 6.24 69.99 -20.13
N ALA A 8 5.01 69.95 -19.68
CA ALA A 8 4.56 69.34 -18.46
C ALA A 8 4.68 67.83 -18.52
N LEU A 9 5.39 67.25 -17.56
CA LEU A 9 5.54 65.80 -17.40
C LEU A 9 4.36 65.27 -16.55
N ALA A 10 3.42 64.67 -17.21
CA ALA A 10 2.36 63.95 -16.54
C ALA A 10 2.86 62.56 -16.13
N ALA A 11 3.03 62.37 -14.83
CA ALA A 11 3.41 61.06 -14.26
C ALA A 11 2.15 60.17 -14.21
N CYS A 12 2.07 59.22 -15.14
CA CYS A 12 1.11 58.11 -15.03
C CYS A 12 1.67 57.07 -14.07
N LEU A 13 1.08 57.00 -12.86
CA LEU A 13 1.31 55.95 -11.89
C LEU A 13 0.61 54.69 -12.36
N ALA A 14 1.31 53.81 -13.06
CA ALA A 14 0.81 52.47 -13.40
C ALA A 14 0.95 51.57 -12.18
N MET A 15 -0.16 51.34 -11.50
CA MET A 15 -0.29 50.41 -10.39
C MET A 15 -0.33 48.98 -10.96
N ALA A 16 0.83 48.33 -11.01
CA ALA A 16 0.95 46.93 -11.43
C ALA A 16 0.35 46.02 -10.34
N ALA A 17 -0.87 45.53 -10.56
CA ALA A 17 -1.47 44.47 -9.77
C ALA A 17 -0.70 43.16 -10.04
N LEU A 18 0.14 42.76 -9.08
CA LEU A 18 0.71 41.40 -9.09
C LEU A 18 -0.41 40.37 -8.83
N PRO A 19 -0.62 39.37 -9.69
CA PRO A 19 -1.50 38.27 -9.37
C PRO A 19 -0.83 37.45 -8.23
N LEU A 20 -1.51 37.35 -7.09
CA LEU A 20 -1.18 36.46 -6.00
C LEU A 20 -1.34 35.02 -6.54
N MET A 21 -0.27 34.41 -7.04
CA MET A 21 -0.25 33.00 -7.35
C MET A 21 -0.25 32.23 -6.01
N ALA A 22 -1.44 31.79 -5.58
CA ALA A 22 -1.57 30.81 -4.55
C ALA A 22 -0.87 29.52 -5.03
N PRO A 23 0.08 28.94 -4.25
CA PRO A 23 0.65 27.67 -4.61
C PRO A 23 -0.46 26.62 -4.66
N PRO A 24 -0.45 25.71 -5.66
CA PRO A 24 -1.40 24.60 -5.65
C PRO A 24 -1.14 23.82 -4.36
N LEU A 25 -2.21 23.63 -3.56
CA LEU A 25 -2.21 22.67 -2.47
C LEU A 25 -1.91 21.33 -3.12
N MET A 26 -0.66 20.91 -3.08
CA MET A 26 -0.28 19.54 -3.39
C MET A 26 -1.03 18.68 -2.38
N ALA A 27 -2.10 18.04 -2.84
CA ALA A 27 -2.68 16.92 -2.13
C ALA A 27 -1.52 15.94 -1.92
N GLN A 28 -1.01 15.90 -0.68
CA GLN A 28 -0.06 14.88 -0.26
C GLN A 28 -0.86 13.58 -0.34
N GLY A 29 -0.75 12.92 -1.52
CA GLY A 29 -1.27 11.59 -1.71
C GLY A 29 -0.74 10.76 -0.56
N LEU A 30 -1.60 9.91 -0.01
CA LEU A 30 -1.23 8.85 0.92
C LEU A 30 -0.12 8.03 0.26
N THR A 31 1.10 8.49 0.38
CA THR A 31 2.26 7.69 0.06
C THR A 31 2.45 6.78 1.26
N SER A 32 1.60 5.76 1.32
CA SER A 32 1.81 4.66 2.23
C SER A 32 3.10 3.96 1.83
N SER A 33 4.16 4.35 2.50
CA SER A 33 5.45 3.68 2.40
C SER A 33 5.49 2.43 3.28
N ALA A 34 4.32 1.86 3.61
CA ALA A 34 4.15 0.79 4.57
C ALA A 34 5.06 -0.39 4.35
N LEU A 35 5.14 -0.81 3.11
CA LEU A 35 6.01 -1.90 2.70
C LEU A 35 7.25 -1.40 1.96
N LYS A 36 7.49 -0.09 1.93
CA LYS A 36 8.71 0.50 1.38
C LYS A 36 9.87 0.22 2.34
N GLY A 37 10.81 -0.59 1.89
CA GLY A 37 11.94 -1.05 2.71
C GLY A 37 11.76 -2.48 3.24
N LEU A 38 10.68 -3.17 2.86
CA LEU A 38 10.58 -4.59 3.07
C LEU A 38 11.69 -5.28 2.28
N ASP A 39 12.49 -6.09 2.97
CA ASP A 39 13.48 -6.93 2.30
C ASP A 39 12.80 -8.14 1.64
N SER A 40 12.31 -7.92 0.41
CA SER A 40 11.69 -8.99 -0.39
C SER A 40 12.66 -10.08 -0.86
N LYS A 41 13.95 -9.94 -0.52
CA LYS A 41 15.00 -10.96 -0.77
C LYS A 41 15.32 -11.78 0.47
N ALA A 42 14.80 -11.37 1.64
CA ALA A 42 14.95 -12.16 2.86
C ALA A 42 14.30 -13.55 2.68
N PRO A 43 14.84 -14.58 3.32
CA PRO A 43 14.21 -15.91 3.31
C PRO A 43 12.77 -15.81 3.86
N ILE A 44 11.93 -16.73 3.38
CA ILE A 44 10.55 -16.87 3.83
C ILE A 44 10.50 -18.03 4.82
N ASP A 45 10.18 -17.73 6.08
CA ASP A 45 9.96 -18.71 7.13
C ASP A 45 8.46 -18.95 7.31
N VAL A 46 8.04 -20.22 7.47
CA VAL A 46 6.63 -20.58 7.65
C VAL A 46 6.49 -21.49 8.87
N ASP A 47 5.61 -21.11 9.80
CA ASP A 47 5.20 -21.91 10.94
C ASP A 47 3.69 -22.25 10.81
N ALA A 48 3.29 -23.46 11.19
CA ALA A 48 1.89 -23.90 11.22
C ALA A 48 1.72 -25.14 12.12
N ASP A 49 0.48 -25.44 12.47
CA ASP A 49 0.18 -26.68 13.24
C ASP A 49 0.36 -27.94 12.36
N ARG A 50 0.13 -27.80 11.04
CA ARG A 50 0.21 -28.91 10.09
C ARG A 50 0.70 -28.43 8.72
N ILE A 51 1.51 -29.26 8.05
CA ILE A 51 1.90 -29.12 6.65
C ILE A 51 1.57 -30.39 5.87
N ASP A 52 0.95 -30.23 4.71
CA ASP A 52 0.76 -31.26 3.68
C ASP A 52 1.54 -30.87 2.42
N VAL A 53 2.54 -31.66 2.05
CA VAL A 53 3.40 -31.40 0.88
C VAL A 53 2.87 -32.18 -0.31
N LEU A 54 2.53 -31.48 -1.38
CA LEU A 54 2.02 -32.02 -2.64
C LEU A 54 3.11 -31.93 -3.71
N ASP A 55 4.02 -32.87 -3.67
CA ASP A 55 5.25 -32.84 -4.49
C ASP A 55 4.99 -32.79 -5.99
N GLN A 56 4.00 -33.52 -6.48
CA GLN A 56 3.65 -33.54 -7.91
C GLN A 56 3.07 -32.20 -8.40
N GLU A 57 2.48 -31.43 -7.49
CA GLU A 57 1.87 -30.14 -7.79
C GLU A 57 2.81 -28.98 -7.50
N ASN A 58 3.98 -29.22 -6.91
CA ASN A 58 4.90 -28.22 -6.39
C ASN A 58 4.19 -27.24 -5.44
N GLN A 59 3.40 -27.78 -4.52
CA GLN A 59 2.62 -27.04 -3.54
C GLN A 59 2.85 -27.59 -2.14
N ALA A 60 2.74 -26.72 -1.15
CA ALA A 60 2.61 -27.06 0.25
C ALA A 60 1.38 -26.36 0.84
N ILE A 61 0.61 -27.09 1.65
CA ILE A 61 -0.57 -26.57 2.33
C ILE A 61 -0.28 -26.56 3.82
N PHE A 62 -0.33 -25.38 4.41
CA PHE A 62 -0.18 -25.15 5.84
C PHE A 62 -1.57 -24.90 6.44
N THR A 63 -1.84 -25.48 7.59
CA THR A 63 -3.15 -25.39 8.26
C THR A 63 -2.97 -25.21 9.76
N GLY A 64 -3.76 -24.34 10.34
CA GLY A 64 -3.78 -24.02 11.76
C GLY A 64 -2.68 -23.03 12.17
N ASN A 65 -3.06 -21.88 12.72
CA ASN A 65 -2.17 -20.83 13.24
C ASN A 65 -0.99 -20.49 12.32
N VAL A 66 -1.27 -20.44 11.01
CA VAL A 66 -0.21 -20.27 10.01
C VAL A 66 0.40 -18.88 10.11
N ARG A 67 1.71 -18.84 10.19
CA ARG A 67 2.50 -17.61 10.23
C ARG A 67 3.66 -17.66 9.25
N VAL A 68 3.72 -16.68 8.36
CA VAL A 68 4.83 -16.47 7.42
C VAL A 68 5.58 -15.22 7.84
N ARG A 69 6.90 -15.29 7.86
CA ARG A 69 7.80 -14.15 8.11
C ARG A 69 8.74 -13.96 6.92
N GLN A 70 8.92 -12.72 6.52
CA GLN A 70 9.93 -12.31 5.54
C GLN A 70 10.47 -10.94 5.93
N GLY A 71 11.70 -10.89 6.43
CA GLY A 71 12.25 -9.66 7.00
C GLY A 71 11.37 -9.13 8.14
N SER A 72 10.86 -7.91 8.00
CA SER A 72 9.96 -7.27 8.98
C SER A 72 8.47 -7.52 8.72
N LEU A 73 8.11 -8.23 7.64
CA LEU A 73 6.73 -8.60 7.33
C LEU A 73 6.35 -9.88 8.08
N THR A 74 5.17 -9.86 8.69
CA THR A 74 4.49 -11.06 9.18
C THR A 74 3.12 -11.17 8.51
N LEU A 75 2.81 -12.34 7.96
CA LEU A 75 1.52 -12.69 7.40
C LEU A 75 0.96 -13.88 8.19
N GLU A 76 -0.25 -13.74 8.73
CA GLU A 76 -0.94 -14.76 9.51
C GLU A 76 -2.27 -15.12 8.87
N SER A 77 -2.67 -16.40 8.96
CA SER A 77 -4.00 -16.88 8.54
C SER A 77 -4.33 -18.25 9.15
N GLU A 78 -5.53 -18.73 8.91
CA GLU A 78 -5.94 -20.08 9.32
C GLU A 78 -5.36 -21.15 8.39
N ARG A 79 -5.21 -20.84 7.10
CA ARG A 79 -4.69 -21.74 6.09
C ARG A 79 -3.88 -20.97 5.05
N MET A 80 -2.78 -21.57 4.60
CA MET A 80 -2.00 -21.04 3.47
C MET A 80 -1.65 -22.14 2.49
N LYS A 81 -1.72 -21.81 1.20
CA LYS A 81 -1.19 -22.62 0.12
C LYS A 81 0.02 -21.90 -0.46
N VAL A 82 1.15 -22.58 -0.48
CA VAL A 82 2.42 -22.08 -1.01
C VAL A 82 2.73 -22.84 -2.29
N ALA A 83 2.82 -22.13 -3.41
CA ALA A 83 3.31 -22.66 -4.68
C ALA A 83 4.80 -22.30 -4.84
N TYR A 84 5.59 -23.28 -5.26
CA TYR A 84 7.01 -23.13 -5.44
C TYR A 84 7.49 -23.79 -6.73
N THR A 85 8.67 -23.40 -7.21
CA THR A 85 9.38 -24.11 -8.28
C THR A 85 10.56 -24.86 -7.70
N ARG A 86 10.93 -25.95 -8.37
CA ARG A 86 12.16 -26.70 -8.09
C ARG A 86 13.12 -26.51 -9.27
N PRO A 87 14.13 -25.67 -9.14
CA PRO A 87 15.16 -25.58 -10.16
C PRO A 87 15.94 -26.92 -10.25
N ALA A 88 16.57 -27.18 -11.39
CA ALA A 88 17.38 -28.40 -11.59
C ALA A 88 18.52 -28.53 -10.57
N SER A 89 18.94 -27.42 -9.98
CA SER A 89 19.92 -27.36 -8.89
C SER A 89 19.53 -26.23 -7.93
N GLY A 90 19.65 -26.46 -6.62
CA GLY A 90 19.33 -25.50 -5.56
C GLY A 90 18.05 -25.83 -4.80
N ASP A 91 17.68 -24.93 -3.90
CA ASP A 91 16.50 -25.06 -3.04
C ASP A 91 15.20 -24.68 -3.78
N PRO A 92 14.03 -25.17 -3.33
CA PRO A 92 12.75 -24.73 -3.83
C PRO A 92 12.57 -23.21 -3.68
N VAL A 93 12.04 -22.57 -4.72
CA VAL A 93 11.80 -21.12 -4.74
C VAL A 93 10.31 -20.86 -4.67
N VAL A 94 9.87 -20.17 -3.61
CA VAL A 94 8.47 -19.76 -3.43
C VAL A 94 8.09 -18.72 -4.48
N GLN A 95 6.98 -18.96 -5.18
CA GLN A 95 6.46 -18.05 -6.19
C GLN A 95 5.20 -17.33 -5.72
N ARG A 96 4.32 -18.05 -4.98
CA ARG A 96 3.03 -17.52 -4.57
C ARG A 96 2.58 -18.11 -3.24
N ILE A 97 1.96 -17.26 -2.43
CA ILE A 97 1.29 -17.64 -1.19
C ILE A 97 -0.16 -17.17 -1.28
N ASP A 98 -1.12 -18.10 -1.14
CA ASP A 98 -2.54 -17.83 -1.01
C ASP A 98 -2.94 -18.10 0.46
N ALA A 99 -3.38 -17.06 1.16
CA ALA A 99 -3.81 -17.08 2.56
C ALA A 99 -5.33 -17.03 2.65
N ASP A 100 -5.93 -17.87 3.48
CA ASP A 100 -7.38 -17.98 3.68
C ASP A 100 -7.71 -18.02 5.16
N GLY A 101 -8.74 -17.27 5.54
CA GLY A 101 -9.26 -17.19 6.90
C GLY A 101 -8.47 -16.25 7.81
N ASN A 102 -9.13 -15.20 8.31
CA ASN A 102 -8.58 -14.25 9.29
C ASN A 102 -7.18 -13.72 8.95
N VAL A 103 -6.99 -13.36 7.68
CA VAL A 103 -5.70 -12.88 7.19
C VAL A 103 -5.31 -11.60 7.91
N ARG A 104 -4.10 -11.58 8.46
CA ARG A 104 -3.50 -10.42 9.11
C ARG A 104 -2.09 -10.20 8.58
N ILE A 105 -1.79 -8.98 8.22
CA ILE A 105 -0.45 -8.53 7.83
C ILE A 105 0.02 -7.51 8.84
N THR A 106 1.24 -7.66 9.30
CA THR A 106 1.87 -6.75 10.26
C THR A 106 3.27 -6.38 9.77
N THR A 107 3.55 -5.10 9.83
CA THR A 107 4.88 -4.51 9.66
C THR A 107 5.16 -3.59 10.86
N PRO A 108 6.36 -3.04 11.04
CA PRO A 108 6.66 -2.13 12.15
C PRO A 108 5.77 -0.88 12.21
N SER A 109 5.23 -0.42 11.08
CA SER A 109 4.46 0.83 10.98
C SER A 109 2.98 0.64 10.69
N GLU A 110 2.56 -0.55 10.25
CA GLU A 110 1.21 -0.78 9.76
C GLU A 110 0.72 -2.18 10.04
N HIS A 111 -0.59 -2.32 10.10
CA HIS A 111 -1.24 -3.62 10.06
C HIS A 111 -2.50 -3.57 9.18
N ALA A 112 -2.73 -4.67 8.47
CA ALA A 112 -3.92 -4.85 7.66
C ALA A 112 -4.60 -6.18 8.00
N THR A 113 -5.93 -6.22 7.89
CA THR A 113 -6.72 -7.43 8.05
C THR A 113 -7.64 -7.62 6.85
N SER A 114 -7.94 -8.88 6.53
CA SER A 114 -8.87 -9.24 5.45
C SER A 114 -9.34 -10.69 5.60
N ARG A 115 -10.23 -11.14 4.74
CA ARG A 115 -10.62 -12.56 4.67
C ARG A 115 -9.60 -13.39 3.90
N PHE A 116 -9.10 -12.87 2.78
CA PHE A 116 -8.17 -13.55 1.89
C PHE A 116 -6.96 -12.67 1.59
N GLY A 117 -5.81 -13.31 1.38
CA GLY A 117 -4.59 -12.66 0.96
C GLY A 117 -3.87 -13.45 -0.12
N ILE A 118 -3.24 -12.76 -1.05
CA ILE A 118 -2.43 -13.33 -2.12
C ILE A 118 -1.11 -12.57 -2.14
N TYR A 119 0.00 -13.28 -1.97
CA TYR A 119 1.32 -12.71 -2.16
C TYR A 119 1.99 -13.36 -3.38
N ASP A 120 2.12 -12.60 -4.45
CA ASP A 120 2.89 -12.95 -5.65
C ASP A 120 4.33 -12.48 -5.43
N VAL A 121 5.21 -13.42 -5.13
CA VAL A 121 6.61 -13.14 -4.75
C VAL A 121 7.39 -12.59 -5.93
N ASP A 122 7.20 -13.17 -7.12
CA ASP A 122 7.91 -12.77 -8.33
C ASP A 122 7.56 -11.34 -8.75
N ARG A 123 6.28 -10.98 -8.66
CA ARG A 123 5.79 -9.64 -8.98
C ARG A 123 5.89 -8.66 -7.82
N ARG A 124 6.17 -9.14 -6.63
CA ARG A 124 6.16 -8.37 -5.38
C ARG A 124 4.82 -7.66 -5.14
N LEU A 125 3.72 -8.35 -5.47
CA LEU A 125 2.36 -7.86 -5.30
C LEU A 125 1.67 -8.58 -4.16
N LEU A 126 1.19 -7.80 -3.20
CA LEU A 126 0.35 -8.28 -2.12
C LEU A 126 -1.07 -7.79 -2.35
N THR A 127 -2.03 -8.73 -2.44
CA THR A 127 -3.45 -8.42 -2.62
C THR A 127 -4.23 -8.96 -1.43
N LEU A 128 -5.01 -8.09 -0.79
CA LEU A 128 -5.96 -8.44 0.28
C LEU A 128 -7.38 -8.28 -0.24
N VAL A 129 -8.27 -9.20 0.10
CA VAL A 129 -9.67 -9.20 -0.37
C VAL A 129 -10.62 -9.59 0.76
N GLY A 130 -11.76 -8.91 0.81
CA GLY A 130 -12.88 -9.22 1.71
C GLY A 130 -12.78 -8.52 3.05
N GLY A 131 -13.44 -7.36 3.17
CA GLY A 131 -13.49 -6.59 4.41
C GLY A 131 -12.12 -6.09 4.86
N VAL A 132 -11.40 -5.47 3.94
CA VAL A 132 -10.04 -4.98 4.22
C VAL A 132 -10.08 -3.80 5.16
N VAL A 133 -9.27 -3.87 6.20
CA VAL A 133 -8.99 -2.77 7.12
C VAL A 133 -7.48 -2.56 7.14
N LEU A 134 -7.04 -1.33 6.84
CA LEU A 134 -5.64 -0.91 6.94
C LEU A 134 -5.50 0.14 8.04
N VAL A 135 -4.55 -0.04 8.95
CA VAL A 135 -4.23 0.90 10.02
C VAL A 135 -2.76 1.27 9.96
N GLN A 136 -2.51 2.58 9.94
CA GLN A 136 -1.17 3.18 9.95
C GLN A 136 -1.15 4.31 10.98
N GLY A 137 -0.51 4.10 12.11
CA GLY A 137 -0.56 5.06 13.23
C GLY A 137 -2.01 5.32 13.67
N SER A 138 -2.45 6.56 13.57
CA SER A 138 -3.84 6.99 13.86
C SER A 138 -4.77 6.97 12.64
N THR A 139 -4.25 6.66 11.46
CA THR A 139 -5.04 6.55 10.21
C THR A 139 -5.64 5.16 10.09
N ARG A 140 -6.95 5.09 9.84
CA ARG A 140 -7.67 3.85 9.55
C ARG A 140 -8.44 3.99 8.25
N ILE A 141 -8.25 3.04 7.34
CA ILE A 141 -8.90 3.00 6.03
C ILE A 141 -9.57 1.64 5.85
N GLU A 142 -10.77 1.65 5.30
CA GLU A 142 -11.59 0.45 5.09
C GLU A 142 -12.04 0.37 3.64
N GLY A 143 -12.01 -0.85 3.10
CA GLY A 143 -12.42 -1.15 1.73
C GLY A 143 -12.62 -2.64 1.53
N ASN A 144 -12.74 -3.07 0.29
CA ASN A 144 -12.96 -4.49 0.00
C ASN A 144 -11.75 -5.17 -0.64
N ARG A 145 -10.92 -4.43 -1.37
CA ARG A 145 -9.72 -4.96 -2.02
C ARG A 145 -8.57 -3.98 -1.88
N LEU A 146 -7.45 -4.42 -1.34
CA LEU A 146 -6.21 -3.66 -1.24
C LEU A 146 -5.15 -4.36 -2.09
N VAL A 147 -4.50 -3.62 -2.97
CA VAL A 147 -3.33 -4.08 -3.72
C VAL A 147 -2.14 -3.23 -3.31
N ILE A 148 -1.07 -3.88 -2.91
CA ILE A 148 0.19 -3.23 -2.52
C ILE A 148 1.28 -3.74 -3.44
N ASP A 149 1.92 -2.83 -4.16
CA ASP A 149 3.14 -3.08 -4.92
C ASP A 149 4.34 -2.80 -4.00
N ILE A 150 4.98 -3.86 -3.53
CA ILE A 150 6.11 -3.78 -2.61
C ILE A 150 7.33 -3.14 -3.29
N GLY A 151 7.46 -3.32 -4.61
CA GLY A 151 8.56 -2.78 -5.39
C GLY A 151 8.53 -1.25 -5.49
N SER A 152 7.35 -0.70 -5.77
CA SER A 152 7.13 0.74 -5.92
C SER A 152 6.68 1.42 -4.62
N GLY A 153 6.20 0.66 -3.64
CA GLY A 153 5.56 1.17 -2.41
C GLY A 153 4.17 1.76 -2.65
N ARG A 154 3.56 1.46 -3.80
CA ARG A 154 2.22 1.95 -4.16
C ARG A 154 1.14 1.04 -3.58
N SER A 155 0.14 1.64 -2.96
CA SER A 155 -1.04 0.94 -2.47
C SER A 155 -2.31 1.50 -3.10
N THR A 156 -3.23 0.61 -3.49
CA THR A 156 -4.54 0.97 -4.04
C THR A 156 -5.61 0.21 -3.28
N LEU A 157 -6.57 0.93 -2.71
CA LEU A 157 -7.70 0.36 -1.99
C LEU A 157 -9.00 0.65 -2.74
N ASP A 158 -9.73 -0.41 -3.07
CA ASP A 158 -11.01 -0.35 -3.77
C ASP A 158 -12.16 -0.70 -2.81
N GLY A 159 -13.26 0.05 -2.91
CA GLY A 159 -14.49 -0.20 -2.14
C GLY A 159 -15.39 -1.27 -2.76
N GLN A 160 -15.22 -1.60 -4.05
CA GLN A 160 -16.12 -2.52 -4.76
C GLN A 160 -15.93 -3.96 -4.31
N SER A 161 -17.05 -4.62 -4.05
CA SER A 161 -17.11 -6.08 -3.91
C SER A 161 -16.85 -6.75 -5.27
N SER A 162 -16.18 -7.89 -5.27
CA SER A 162 -15.96 -8.73 -6.46
C SER A 162 -17.26 -9.21 -7.11
N THR A 163 -18.41 -9.04 -6.44
CA THR A 163 -19.75 -9.40 -6.93
C THR A 163 -20.47 -8.26 -7.65
N GLY A 164 -19.78 -7.11 -7.88
CA GLY A 164 -20.36 -6.02 -8.68
C GLY A 164 -21.53 -5.28 -8.02
N GLN A 165 -21.76 -5.45 -6.72
CA GLN A 165 -22.80 -4.69 -6.02
C GLN A 165 -22.47 -3.20 -5.98
N PRO A 166 -23.36 -2.33 -6.51
CA PRO A 166 -23.16 -0.89 -6.42
C PRO A 166 -23.26 -0.45 -4.95
N GLY A 167 -22.27 0.29 -4.45
CA GLY A 167 -22.39 0.98 -3.17
C GLY A 167 -21.30 0.77 -2.14
N ALA A 168 -20.38 -0.18 -2.33
CA ALA A 168 -19.23 -0.30 -1.45
C ALA A 168 -18.24 0.84 -1.72
N ARG A 169 -18.06 1.72 -0.73
CA ARG A 169 -17.12 2.86 -0.78
C ARG A 169 -15.90 2.55 0.06
N VAL A 170 -14.78 3.15 -0.32
CA VAL A 170 -13.63 3.26 0.59
C VAL A 170 -13.96 4.33 1.62
N SER A 171 -13.74 4.03 2.89
CA SER A 171 -13.85 5.00 3.98
C SER A 171 -12.50 5.13 4.69
N GLY A 172 -12.22 6.33 5.22
CA GLY A 172 -10.97 6.59 5.92
C GLY A 172 -11.15 7.64 7.01
N ARG A 173 -10.46 7.44 8.14
CA ARG A 173 -10.31 8.43 9.20
C ARG A 173 -8.85 8.81 9.31
N PHE A 174 -8.58 10.09 9.23
CA PHE A 174 -7.23 10.66 9.30
C PHE A 174 -7.11 11.55 10.53
N ALA A 175 -5.99 11.44 11.25
CA ALA A 175 -5.67 12.41 12.28
C ALA A 175 -5.12 13.68 11.66
N VAL A 176 -5.58 14.81 12.16
CA VAL A 176 -5.02 16.12 11.86
C VAL A 176 -4.11 16.50 13.03
N PRO A 177 -2.82 16.80 12.81
CA PRO A 177 -1.95 17.27 13.89
C PRO A 177 -2.49 18.58 14.46
N ASP A 178 -2.63 18.66 15.79
CA ASP A 178 -2.86 19.95 16.46
C ASP A 178 -1.64 20.82 16.21
N ARG A 179 -1.84 21.92 15.49
CA ARG A 179 -0.88 23.02 15.48
C ARG A 179 -1.09 23.80 16.77
N SER A 180 -0.40 23.41 17.81
CA SER A 180 -0.18 24.29 18.96
C SER A 180 0.80 25.36 18.50
N ASP A 181 0.32 26.60 18.36
CA ASP A 181 1.13 27.80 18.19
C ASP A 181 1.99 28.06 19.43
#